data_8b31e47af13f636770b23e1a217d7aa4
#
_entry.id   8b31e47af13f636770b23e1a217d7aa4
#
_cell.length_a   1.000
_cell.length_b   1.000
_cell.length_c   1.000
_cell.angle_alpha   90.00
_cell.angle_beta   90.00
_cell.angle_gamma   90.00
#
_symmetry.space_group_name_H-M   'P 1'
#
loop_
_entity.id
_entity.type
_entity.pdbx_description
1 polymer ?
#
loop_
_entity_poly.entity_id
_entity_poly.type
_entity_poly.pdbx_seq_one_letter_code
_entity_poly.pdbx_strand_id
1 'polypeptide(L)'
;MSHVTSKDGTTIAYERSGAGPALILVDGALCSRAFGPSPKLAPLLARHFTVYAYDRRGRGESGDTHPYSPAREVEDIAALVEAAGGSAFLLGLSSGGALALDAAASGLPVNKVAAYEPPYVDDSGQRGGAGHEGQLTRLLAEGNRGGAVKYFMKDMVGAPAPIVVVMRLMPWIWRKLKAVAHTLPYDAAVMTAFRIPRARFASIGVPALVMNGAKTDPRLREAAQTIVDAIPAARHRELAGQTHNVKPDVLAPAVVEFFTAPTATTSSRT
;
A
#
# COMPACT_ATOMS: atom_id res chain seq x y z
N MET A 1 -2.33 18.25 12.99
CA MET A 1 -2.88 16.91 12.79
C MET A 1 -4.35 17.04 12.48
N SER A 2 -4.83 16.27 11.50
CA SER A 2 -6.22 16.32 11.05
C SER A 2 -6.81 14.92 11.05
N HIS A 3 -8.13 14.82 11.05
CA HIS A 3 -8.87 13.58 11.03
C HIS A 3 -10.01 13.65 10.02
N VAL A 4 -10.35 12.52 9.43
CA VAL A 4 -11.61 12.30 8.70
C VAL A 4 -12.35 11.14 9.36
N THR A 5 -13.67 11.11 9.16
CA THR A 5 -14.50 10.01 9.62
C THR A 5 -14.85 9.13 8.43
N SER A 6 -14.45 7.86 8.49
CA SER A 6 -14.82 6.84 7.51
C SER A 6 -16.31 6.51 7.57
N LYS A 7 -16.84 5.87 6.55
CA LYS A 7 -18.27 5.54 6.44
C LYS A 7 -18.82 4.73 7.61
N ASP A 8 -17.99 3.90 8.23
CA ASP A 8 -18.34 3.09 9.40
C ASP A 8 -18.14 3.82 10.75
N GLY A 9 -17.83 5.12 10.73
CA GLY A 9 -17.56 5.93 11.91
C GLY A 9 -16.10 5.87 12.40
N THR A 10 -15.23 5.10 11.76
CA THR A 10 -13.81 5.02 12.14
C THR A 10 -13.12 6.37 11.88
N THR A 11 -12.43 6.88 12.90
CA THR A 11 -11.61 8.08 12.77
C THR A 11 -10.28 7.73 12.10
N ILE A 12 -9.95 8.41 11.00
CA ILE A 12 -8.70 8.22 10.25
C ILE A 12 -7.84 9.47 10.40
N ALA A 13 -6.68 9.29 11.02
CA ALA A 13 -5.70 10.34 11.28
C ALA A 13 -4.80 10.57 10.07
N TYR A 14 -4.59 11.83 9.69
CA TYR A 14 -3.70 12.19 8.59
C TYR A 14 -2.93 13.49 8.84
N GLU A 15 -1.85 13.66 8.11
CA GLU A 15 -1.12 14.91 7.97
C GLU A 15 -1.18 15.38 6.53
N ARG A 16 -1.35 16.70 6.38
CA ARG A 16 -1.34 17.36 5.08
C ARG A 16 -0.09 18.23 4.97
N SER A 17 0.63 18.10 3.86
CA SER A 17 1.84 18.89 3.59
C SER A 17 1.96 19.26 2.11
N GLY A 18 2.63 20.38 1.82
CA GLY A 18 2.83 20.87 0.46
C GLY A 18 1.64 21.62 -0.13
N ALA A 19 1.73 21.89 -1.43
CA ALA A 19 0.71 22.57 -2.23
C ALA A 19 0.68 22.00 -3.65
N GLY A 20 -0.49 22.04 -4.30
CA GLY A 20 -0.72 21.48 -5.64
C GLY A 20 -1.81 20.41 -5.64
N PRO A 21 -1.89 19.58 -6.68
CA PRO A 21 -2.87 18.51 -6.77
C PRO A 21 -2.79 17.56 -5.57
N ALA A 22 -3.93 17.04 -5.13
CA ALA A 22 -3.99 16.14 -3.98
C ALA A 22 -3.37 14.77 -4.29
N LEU A 23 -2.55 14.27 -3.37
CA LEU A 23 -1.92 12.95 -3.42
C LEU A 23 -2.09 12.23 -2.08
N ILE A 24 -2.77 11.09 -2.09
CA ILE A 24 -2.91 10.23 -0.91
C ILE A 24 -1.81 9.17 -0.96
N LEU A 25 -1.01 9.10 0.11
CA LEU A 25 0.08 8.14 0.27
C LEU A 25 -0.39 6.96 1.12
N VAL A 26 -0.46 5.78 0.51
CA VAL A 26 -0.97 4.54 1.13
C VAL A 26 0.21 3.63 1.50
N ASP A 27 0.57 3.62 2.76
CA ASP A 27 1.69 2.83 3.27
C ASP A 27 1.38 1.32 3.33
N GLY A 28 2.44 0.52 3.26
CA GLY A 28 2.38 -0.94 3.37
C GLY A 28 2.16 -1.46 4.79
N ALA A 29 2.32 -2.78 4.94
CA ALA A 29 2.18 -3.47 6.21
C ALA A 29 3.16 -2.95 7.27
N LEU A 30 2.73 -2.96 8.54
CA LEU A 30 3.51 -2.54 9.71
C LEU A 30 3.95 -1.07 9.69
N CYS A 31 3.50 -0.26 8.74
CA CYS A 31 3.82 1.15 8.61
C CYS A 31 2.74 2.06 9.20
N SER A 32 3.15 3.28 9.54
CA SER A 32 2.31 4.41 9.91
C SER A 32 2.94 5.70 9.42
N ARG A 33 2.26 6.83 9.51
CA ARG A 33 2.80 8.16 9.17
C ARG A 33 4.16 8.44 9.82
N ALA A 34 4.38 7.94 11.04
CA ALA A 34 5.59 8.14 11.83
C ALA A 34 6.63 7.01 11.67
N PHE A 35 6.31 5.94 10.93
CA PHE A 35 7.19 4.78 10.80
C PHE A 35 6.97 4.07 9.46
N GLY A 36 8.02 3.99 8.65
CA GLY A 36 7.97 3.40 7.31
C GLY A 36 8.49 4.38 6.26
N PRO A 37 8.02 4.29 5.02
CA PRO A 37 8.42 5.17 3.91
C PRO A 37 7.95 6.62 4.06
N SER A 38 6.73 6.84 4.55
CA SER A 38 6.07 8.15 4.60
C SER A 38 6.89 9.27 5.18
N PRO A 39 7.60 9.12 6.33
CA PRO A 39 8.36 10.22 6.92
C PRO A 39 9.44 10.81 6.02
N LYS A 40 9.96 10.02 5.09
CA LYS A 40 11.01 10.43 4.14
C LYS A 40 10.46 10.76 2.77
N LEU A 41 9.39 10.08 2.35
CA LEU A 41 8.82 10.22 1.01
C LEU A 41 7.88 11.42 0.91
N ALA A 42 7.02 11.64 1.91
CA ALA A 42 6.05 12.73 1.89
C ALA A 42 6.68 14.12 1.72
N PRO A 43 7.80 14.48 2.38
CA PRO A 43 8.45 15.77 2.16
C PRO A 43 8.99 15.99 0.74
N LEU A 44 9.41 14.91 0.06
CA LEU A 44 9.87 14.99 -1.33
C LEU A 44 8.71 15.24 -2.29
N LEU A 45 7.60 14.53 -2.08
CA LEU A 45 6.38 14.67 -2.88
C LEU A 45 5.66 16.00 -2.60
N ALA A 46 5.74 16.53 -1.39
CA ALA A 46 5.13 17.80 -0.98
C ALA A 46 5.67 19.03 -1.73
N ARG A 47 6.77 18.88 -2.46
CA ARG A 47 7.30 19.92 -3.36
C ARG A 47 6.44 20.11 -4.63
N HIS A 48 5.60 19.12 -4.95
CA HIS A 48 4.81 19.07 -6.19
C HIS A 48 3.32 18.85 -5.95
N PHE A 49 2.95 18.33 -4.77
CA PHE A 49 1.60 17.89 -4.45
C PHE A 49 1.17 18.38 -3.06
N THR A 50 -0.13 18.45 -2.84
CA THR A 50 -0.68 18.44 -1.48
C THR A 50 -0.76 16.99 -1.04
N VAL A 51 0.20 16.53 -0.23
CA VAL A 51 0.33 15.15 0.22
C VAL A 51 -0.52 14.92 1.47
N TYR A 52 -1.35 13.89 1.42
CA TYR A 52 -2.11 13.35 2.54
C TYR A 52 -1.46 12.02 2.97
N ALA A 53 -0.59 12.08 3.99
CA ALA A 53 -0.04 10.89 4.63
C ALA A 53 -0.94 10.51 5.79
N TYR A 54 -1.47 9.28 5.82
CA TYR A 54 -2.44 8.85 6.82
C TYR A 54 -2.01 7.56 7.51
N ASP A 55 -2.53 7.35 8.71
CA ASP A 55 -2.45 6.06 9.37
C ASP A 55 -3.62 5.19 8.89
N ARG A 56 -3.32 4.06 8.28
CA ARG A 56 -4.36 3.07 7.95
C ARG A 56 -5.05 2.61 9.24
N ARG A 57 -6.32 2.20 9.17
CA ARG A 57 -7.09 1.79 10.36
C ARG A 57 -6.33 0.79 11.23
N GLY A 58 -6.47 0.90 12.54
CA GLY A 58 -5.75 0.10 13.53
C GLY A 58 -4.28 0.48 13.72
N ARG A 59 -3.79 1.55 13.07
CA ARG A 59 -2.39 1.98 13.15
C ARG A 59 -2.28 3.42 13.60
N GLY A 60 -1.15 3.73 14.25
CA GLY A 60 -0.83 5.10 14.66
C GLY A 60 -1.93 5.69 15.53
N GLU A 61 -2.56 6.75 15.04
CA GLU A 61 -3.63 7.49 15.72
C GLU A 61 -5.00 7.30 15.07
N SER A 62 -5.10 6.42 14.07
CA SER A 62 -6.37 6.02 13.51
C SER A 62 -7.10 5.01 14.39
N GLY A 63 -8.43 5.07 14.38
CA GLY A 63 -9.30 4.10 15.02
C GLY A 63 -9.28 2.73 14.33
N ASP A 64 -9.96 1.77 14.96
CA ASP A 64 -10.08 0.40 14.46
C ASP A 64 -11.45 -0.16 14.79
N THR A 65 -12.41 -0.04 13.87
CA THR A 65 -13.79 -0.49 14.04
C THR A 65 -13.99 -1.85 13.39
N HIS A 66 -14.48 -2.80 14.17
CA HIS A 66 -14.80 -4.15 13.71
C HIS A 66 -16.28 -4.29 13.29
N PRO A 67 -16.62 -5.23 12.40
CA PRO A 67 -15.73 -6.19 11.73
C PRO A 67 -14.89 -5.53 10.61
N TYR A 68 -13.64 -5.97 10.47
CA TYR A 68 -12.75 -5.54 9.39
C TYR A 68 -13.13 -6.20 8.05
N SER A 69 -12.96 -5.44 6.98
CA SER A 69 -12.87 -5.96 5.61
C SER A 69 -12.03 -4.99 4.75
N PRO A 70 -11.42 -5.44 3.64
CA PRO A 70 -10.69 -4.54 2.72
C PRO A 70 -11.54 -3.36 2.23
N ALA A 71 -12.85 -3.56 2.05
CA ALA A 71 -13.77 -2.50 1.64
C ALA A 71 -13.81 -1.34 2.65
N ARG A 72 -13.58 -1.59 3.94
CA ARG A 72 -13.50 -0.53 4.96
C ARG A 72 -12.30 0.36 4.75
N GLU A 73 -11.15 -0.18 4.31
CA GLU A 73 -9.98 0.66 3.97
C GLU A 73 -10.19 1.44 2.67
N VAL A 74 -10.96 0.92 1.72
CA VAL A 74 -11.39 1.69 0.55
C VAL A 74 -12.30 2.86 0.96
N GLU A 75 -13.19 2.67 1.92
CA GLU A 75 -14.02 3.74 2.49
C GLU A 75 -13.18 4.79 3.26
N ASP A 76 -12.08 4.39 3.90
CA ASP A 76 -11.12 5.32 4.51
C ASP A 76 -10.47 6.22 3.46
N ILE A 77 -10.03 5.61 2.34
CA ILE A 77 -9.47 6.36 1.22
C ILE A 77 -10.52 7.29 0.61
N ALA A 78 -11.79 6.85 0.50
CA ALA A 78 -12.88 7.69 0.02
C ALA A 78 -13.07 8.95 0.88
N ALA A 79 -13.05 8.81 2.21
CA ALA A 79 -13.14 9.95 3.14
C ALA A 79 -11.94 10.91 2.99
N LEU A 80 -10.74 10.38 2.74
CA LEU A 80 -9.56 11.21 2.47
C LEU A 80 -9.66 11.92 1.12
N VAL A 81 -10.20 11.28 0.08
CA VAL A 81 -10.44 11.89 -1.24
C VAL A 81 -11.45 13.03 -1.12
N GLU A 82 -12.52 12.86 -0.34
CA GLU A 82 -13.48 13.92 -0.06
C GLU A 82 -12.81 15.11 0.65
N ALA A 83 -12.04 14.86 1.71
CA ALA A 83 -11.28 15.87 2.42
C ALA A 83 -10.21 16.57 1.55
N ALA A 84 -9.78 15.91 0.50
CA ALA A 84 -8.82 16.42 -0.48
C ALA A 84 -9.46 17.27 -1.58
N GLY A 85 -10.77 17.49 -1.54
CA GLY A 85 -11.52 18.30 -2.51
C GLY A 85 -12.23 17.50 -3.60
N GLY A 86 -12.49 16.20 -3.36
CA GLY A 86 -13.33 15.36 -4.22
C GLY A 86 -12.57 14.56 -5.27
N SER A 87 -11.25 14.76 -5.46
CA SER A 87 -10.43 13.88 -6.29
C SER A 87 -8.96 13.91 -5.87
N ALA A 88 -8.24 12.83 -6.10
CA ALA A 88 -6.82 12.73 -5.73
C ALA A 88 -6.05 11.76 -6.64
N PHE A 89 -4.73 11.87 -6.60
CA PHE A 89 -3.83 10.79 -7.00
C PHE A 89 -3.65 9.80 -5.84
N LEU A 90 -3.43 8.52 -6.16
CA LEU A 90 -3.06 7.53 -5.15
C LEU A 90 -1.66 6.99 -5.42
N LEU A 91 -0.83 6.98 -4.39
CA LEU A 91 0.46 6.27 -4.39
C LEU A 91 0.45 5.22 -3.30
N GLY A 92 0.54 3.95 -3.67
CA GLY A 92 0.60 2.84 -2.71
C GLY A 92 1.91 2.08 -2.77
N LEU A 93 2.41 1.64 -1.60
CA LEU A 93 3.61 0.84 -1.46
C LEU A 93 3.26 -0.53 -0.86
N SER A 94 3.78 -1.61 -1.45
CA SER A 94 3.57 -2.98 -0.96
C SER A 94 2.07 -3.31 -0.84
N SER A 95 1.57 -3.78 0.31
CA SER A 95 0.13 -4.00 0.55
C SER A 95 -0.71 -2.72 0.37
N GLY A 96 -0.12 -1.53 0.64
CA GLY A 96 -0.74 -0.25 0.32
C GLY A 96 -0.87 -0.02 -1.19
N GLY A 97 0.03 -0.60 -2.00
CA GLY A 97 -0.09 -0.61 -3.46
C GLY A 97 -1.28 -1.45 -3.94
N ALA A 98 -1.48 -2.63 -3.32
CA ALA A 98 -2.65 -3.46 -3.56
C ALA A 98 -3.95 -2.72 -3.20
N LEU A 99 -3.97 -2.05 -2.04
CA LEU A 99 -5.11 -1.27 -1.58
C LEU A 99 -5.40 -0.05 -2.49
N ALA A 100 -4.37 0.66 -2.95
CA ALA A 100 -4.52 1.80 -3.85
C ALA A 100 -5.11 1.37 -5.21
N LEU A 101 -4.69 0.22 -5.74
CA LEU A 101 -5.28 -0.36 -6.96
C LEU A 101 -6.72 -0.81 -6.73
N ASP A 102 -7.02 -1.41 -5.58
CA ASP A 102 -8.40 -1.80 -5.22
C ASP A 102 -9.32 -0.59 -5.06
N ALA A 103 -8.84 0.49 -4.47
CA ALA A 103 -9.56 1.76 -4.35
C ALA A 103 -9.84 2.37 -5.73
N ALA A 104 -8.86 2.37 -6.64
CA ALA A 104 -9.06 2.83 -8.01
C ALA A 104 -10.09 1.96 -8.78
N ALA A 105 -10.07 0.63 -8.57
CA ALA A 105 -11.04 -0.30 -9.16
C ALA A 105 -12.46 -0.17 -8.58
N SER A 106 -12.60 0.48 -7.42
CA SER A 106 -13.91 0.70 -6.76
C SER A 106 -14.70 1.90 -7.31
N GLY A 107 -14.15 2.60 -8.30
CA GLY A 107 -14.81 3.78 -8.89
C GLY A 107 -14.70 5.05 -8.07
N LEU A 108 -13.78 5.11 -7.09
CA LEU A 108 -13.49 6.35 -6.39
C LEU A 108 -12.95 7.40 -7.37
N PRO A 109 -13.18 8.69 -7.13
CA PRO A 109 -12.70 9.76 -7.99
C PRO A 109 -11.17 9.94 -7.88
N VAL A 110 -10.46 8.96 -8.42
CA VAL A 110 -9.01 8.89 -8.52
C VAL A 110 -8.59 9.35 -9.92
N ASN A 111 -7.67 10.32 -10.01
CA ASN A 111 -7.19 10.84 -11.29
C ASN A 111 -6.14 9.94 -11.93
N LYS A 112 -5.22 9.40 -11.15
CA LYS A 112 -4.21 8.40 -11.52
C LYS A 112 -3.81 7.59 -10.29
N VAL A 113 -3.34 6.37 -10.49
CA VAL A 113 -2.84 5.51 -9.42
C VAL A 113 -1.43 5.02 -9.73
N ALA A 114 -0.54 5.03 -8.73
CA ALA A 114 0.79 4.44 -8.80
C ALA A 114 0.97 3.42 -7.67
N ALA A 115 1.56 2.28 -7.99
CA ALA A 115 1.82 1.21 -7.02
C ALA A 115 3.26 0.72 -7.14
N TYR A 116 3.94 0.64 -6.00
CA TYR A 116 5.28 0.05 -5.91
C TYR A 116 5.21 -1.32 -5.27
N GLU A 117 5.56 -2.34 -6.03
CA GLU A 117 5.62 -3.75 -5.64
C GLU A 117 4.41 -4.25 -4.83
N PRO A 118 3.18 -4.18 -5.36
CA PRO A 118 2.06 -4.89 -4.76
C PRO A 118 2.39 -6.38 -4.69
N PRO A 119 2.37 -7.02 -3.50
CA PRO A 119 3.00 -8.33 -3.31
C PRO A 119 2.07 -9.50 -3.68
N TYR A 120 1.55 -9.50 -4.90
CA TYR A 120 0.75 -10.58 -5.45
C TYR A 120 1.63 -11.72 -5.98
N VAL A 121 2.39 -12.33 -5.09
CA VAL A 121 3.22 -13.50 -5.39
C VAL A 121 2.39 -14.76 -5.17
N ASP A 122 1.84 -15.32 -6.23
CA ASP A 122 1.09 -16.59 -6.16
C ASP A 122 2.04 -17.74 -5.82
N ASP A 123 2.08 -18.10 -4.55
CA ASP A 123 2.83 -19.24 -4.03
C ASP A 123 1.95 -20.50 -4.01
N SER A 124 1.20 -20.73 -5.11
CA SER A 124 0.23 -21.82 -5.26
C SER A 124 0.79 -23.24 -5.06
N GLY A 125 2.10 -23.37 -4.86
CA GLY A 125 2.78 -24.65 -4.67
C GLY A 125 3.28 -24.95 -3.26
N GLN A 126 3.59 -23.98 -2.40
CA GLN A 126 4.28 -24.25 -1.13
C GLN A 126 3.70 -23.59 0.11
N ARG A 127 2.97 -22.47 0.03
CA ARG A 127 2.51 -21.71 1.19
C ARG A 127 1.13 -21.08 1.01
N GLY A 128 0.20 -21.77 0.37
CA GLY A 128 -1.14 -21.31 0.00
C GLY A 128 -1.67 -20.11 0.81
N GLY A 129 -1.90 -18.96 0.14
CA GLY A 129 -2.24 -17.69 0.75
C GLY A 129 -3.42 -17.72 1.73
N ALA A 130 -4.34 -18.65 1.59
CA ALA A 130 -5.48 -18.84 2.51
C ALA A 130 -5.07 -19.27 3.93
N GLY A 131 -3.87 -19.83 4.12
CA GLY A 131 -3.36 -20.23 5.43
C GLY A 131 -2.72 -19.08 6.22
N HIS A 132 -2.29 -18.01 5.56
CA HIS A 132 -1.56 -16.93 6.23
C HIS A 132 -2.45 -16.10 7.15
N GLU A 133 -3.65 -15.74 6.72
CA GLU A 133 -4.60 -14.98 7.53
C GLU A 133 -4.99 -15.77 8.80
N GLY A 134 -5.31 -17.06 8.64
CA GLY A 134 -5.63 -17.95 9.76
C GLY A 134 -4.47 -18.12 10.75
N GLN A 135 -3.24 -18.24 10.26
CA GLN A 135 -2.06 -18.35 11.12
C GLN A 135 -1.78 -17.05 11.89
N LEU A 136 -1.91 -15.89 11.23
CA LEU A 136 -1.77 -14.59 11.90
C LEU A 136 -2.85 -14.40 12.96
N THR A 137 -4.11 -14.69 12.62
CA THR A 137 -5.25 -14.59 13.55
C THR A 137 -5.04 -15.46 14.79
N ARG A 138 -4.57 -16.71 14.61
CA ARG A 138 -4.26 -17.61 15.73
C ARG A 138 -3.16 -17.04 16.63
N LEU A 139 -2.02 -16.60 16.07
CA LEU A 139 -0.92 -16.02 16.85
C LEU A 139 -1.36 -14.78 17.63
N LEU A 140 -2.24 -13.97 17.05
CA LEU A 140 -2.76 -12.77 17.69
C LEU A 140 -3.77 -13.11 18.81
N ALA A 141 -4.62 -14.12 18.61
CA ALA A 141 -5.54 -14.62 19.63
C ALA A 141 -4.78 -15.18 20.85
N GLU A 142 -3.62 -15.79 20.64
CA GLU A 142 -2.70 -16.24 21.69
C GLU A 142 -1.93 -15.08 22.36
N GLY A 143 -2.17 -13.81 21.98
CA GLY A 143 -1.43 -12.65 22.47
C GLY A 143 0.02 -12.57 21.92
N ASN A 144 0.40 -13.46 21.03
CA ASN A 144 1.76 -13.58 20.51
C ASN A 144 2.04 -12.61 19.35
N ARG A 145 1.94 -11.30 19.61
CA ARG A 145 2.20 -10.25 18.61
C ARG A 145 3.62 -10.35 18.01
N GLY A 146 4.62 -10.73 18.81
CA GLY A 146 5.99 -10.92 18.33
C GLY A 146 6.13 -12.11 17.40
N GLY A 147 5.39 -13.19 17.65
CA GLY A 147 5.27 -14.34 16.76
C GLY A 147 4.62 -13.97 15.44
N ALA A 148 3.54 -13.16 15.46
CA ALA A 148 2.87 -12.67 14.27
C ALA A 148 3.80 -11.81 13.38
N VAL A 149 4.55 -10.86 13.97
CA VAL A 149 5.55 -10.06 13.23
C VAL A 149 6.63 -10.96 12.63
N LYS A 150 7.18 -11.91 13.40
CA LYS A 150 8.19 -12.85 12.90
C LYS A 150 7.65 -13.68 11.73
N TYR A 151 6.46 -14.22 11.87
CA TYR A 151 5.80 -15.02 10.84
C TYR A 151 5.60 -14.19 9.57
N PHE A 152 5.04 -12.99 9.69
CA PHE A 152 4.86 -12.08 8.56
C PHE A 152 6.18 -11.80 7.84
N MET A 153 7.20 -11.36 8.57
CA MET A 153 8.49 -11.01 7.98
C MET A 153 9.19 -12.18 7.30
N LYS A 154 9.20 -13.35 7.97
CA LYS A 154 9.95 -14.52 7.50
C LYS A 154 9.16 -15.33 6.46
N ASP A 155 7.91 -15.66 6.80
CA ASP A 155 7.15 -16.69 6.08
C ASP A 155 6.27 -16.09 4.98
N MET A 156 5.85 -14.81 5.10
CA MET A 156 5.07 -14.12 4.08
C MET A 156 5.96 -13.23 3.18
N VAL A 157 6.81 -12.39 3.79
CA VAL A 157 7.67 -11.45 3.03
C VAL A 157 8.97 -12.11 2.56
N GLY A 158 9.39 -13.20 3.18
CA GLY A 158 10.64 -13.89 2.82
C GLY A 158 11.89 -13.18 3.32
N ALA A 159 11.80 -12.35 4.36
CA ALA A 159 12.95 -11.65 4.91
C ALA A 159 13.99 -12.65 5.47
N PRO A 160 15.29 -12.45 5.19
CA PRO A 160 16.35 -13.30 5.74
C PRO A 160 16.31 -13.36 7.27
N ALA A 161 16.45 -14.55 7.83
CA ALA A 161 16.37 -14.77 9.28
C ALA A 161 17.29 -13.84 10.10
N PRO A 162 18.55 -13.54 9.69
CA PRO A 162 19.41 -12.61 10.40
C PRO A 162 18.82 -11.19 10.51
N ILE A 163 18.11 -10.71 9.48
CA ILE A 163 17.47 -9.39 9.51
C ILE A 163 16.38 -9.35 10.57
N VAL A 164 15.55 -10.38 10.65
CA VAL A 164 14.48 -10.48 11.66
C VAL A 164 15.07 -10.54 13.07
N VAL A 165 16.20 -11.25 13.26
CA VAL A 165 16.92 -11.32 14.55
C VAL A 165 17.44 -9.93 14.92
N VAL A 166 18.11 -9.23 14.00
CA VAL A 166 18.62 -7.87 14.25
C VAL A 166 17.50 -6.93 14.63
N MET A 167 16.38 -6.93 13.90
CA MET A 167 15.20 -6.10 14.24
C MET A 167 14.66 -6.41 15.64
N ARG A 168 14.66 -7.68 16.04
CA ARG A 168 14.24 -8.12 17.38
C ARG A 168 15.19 -7.63 18.48
N LEU A 169 16.48 -7.50 18.18
CA LEU A 169 17.49 -6.98 19.10
C LEU A 169 17.45 -5.44 19.22
N MET A 170 16.63 -4.76 18.41
CA MET A 170 16.38 -3.31 18.48
C MET A 170 15.03 -3.05 19.18
N PRO A 171 14.98 -2.86 20.52
CA PRO A 171 13.72 -2.89 21.29
C PRO A 171 12.70 -1.84 20.84
N TRP A 172 13.17 -0.67 20.39
CA TRP A 172 12.32 0.44 19.93
C TRP A 172 11.63 0.11 18.60
N ILE A 173 12.33 -0.54 17.64
CA ILE A 173 11.75 -1.00 16.39
C ILE A 173 10.76 -2.13 16.67
N TRP A 174 11.22 -3.14 17.44
CA TRP A 174 10.38 -4.30 17.73
C TRP A 174 9.10 -3.93 18.46
N ARG A 175 9.16 -2.92 19.37
CA ARG A 175 7.97 -2.40 20.05
C ARG A 175 6.98 -1.76 19.06
N LYS A 176 7.48 -0.93 18.12
CA LYS A 176 6.63 -0.32 17.07
C LYS A 176 5.95 -1.38 16.20
N LEU A 177 6.69 -2.37 15.73
CA LEU A 177 6.15 -3.47 14.93
C LEU A 177 5.07 -4.26 15.69
N LYS A 178 5.31 -4.60 16.95
CA LYS A 178 4.33 -5.29 17.80
C LYS A 178 3.08 -4.45 18.07
N ALA A 179 3.21 -3.14 18.17
CA ALA A 179 2.07 -2.26 18.42
C ALA A 179 0.99 -2.38 17.34
N VAL A 180 1.42 -2.52 16.08
CA VAL A 180 0.50 -2.64 14.91
C VAL A 180 0.34 -4.07 14.39
N ALA A 181 0.87 -5.08 15.09
CA ALA A 181 0.84 -6.47 14.61
C ALA A 181 -0.58 -7.03 14.42
N HIS A 182 -1.57 -6.51 15.16
CA HIS A 182 -2.98 -6.91 15.02
C HIS A 182 -3.58 -6.57 13.65
N THR A 183 -2.97 -5.65 12.90
CA THR A 183 -3.41 -5.31 11.54
C THR A 183 -2.80 -6.20 10.43
N LEU A 184 -1.92 -7.14 10.77
CA LEU A 184 -1.33 -8.04 9.78
C LEU A 184 -2.35 -8.92 9.05
N PRO A 185 -3.43 -9.43 9.71
CA PRO A 185 -4.53 -10.08 8.97
C PRO A 185 -5.21 -9.16 7.96
N TYR A 186 -5.26 -7.84 8.22
CA TYR A 186 -5.82 -6.85 7.28
C TYR A 186 -4.99 -6.79 6.00
N ASP A 187 -3.66 -6.73 6.13
CA ASP A 187 -2.77 -6.76 4.98
C ASP A 187 -2.92 -8.06 4.17
N ALA A 188 -3.04 -9.21 4.86
CA ALA A 188 -3.26 -10.49 4.20
C ALA A 188 -4.59 -10.50 3.42
N ALA A 189 -5.66 -9.94 4.00
CA ALA A 189 -6.97 -9.84 3.35
C ALA A 189 -6.94 -8.90 2.14
N VAL A 190 -6.30 -7.73 2.24
CA VAL A 190 -6.11 -6.79 1.11
C VAL A 190 -5.37 -7.45 -0.06
N MET A 191 -4.42 -8.31 0.21
CA MET A 191 -3.66 -9.02 -0.81
C MET A 191 -4.39 -10.22 -1.44
N THR A 192 -5.68 -10.45 -1.11
CA THR A 192 -6.54 -11.48 -1.72
C THR A 192 -5.89 -12.86 -1.83
N ALA A 193 -5.31 -13.34 -0.72
CA ALA A 193 -4.51 -14.56 -0.69
C ALA A 193 -3.35 -14.58 -1.72
N PHE A 194 -2.77 -13.41 -1.99
CA PHE A 194 -1.66 -13.18 -2.95
C PHE A 194 -1.99 -13.45 -4.42
N ARG A 195 -3.28 -13.52 -4.76
CA ARG A 195 -3.74 -13.67 -6.15
C ARG A 195 -4.16 -12.32 -6.75
N ILE A 196 -3.72 -12.05 -7.97
CA ILE A 196 -4.09 -10.83 -8.68
C ILE A 196 -5.58 -10.90 -9.07
N PRO A 197 -6.42 -9.96 -8.61
CA PRO A 197 -7.85 -9.94 -8.95
C PRO A 197 -8.05 -9.34 -10.36
N ARG A 198 -7.64 -10.06 -11.41
CA ARG A 198 -7.59 -9.56 -12.81
C ARG A 198 -8.90 -8.92 -13.28
N ALA A 199 -10.04 -9.57 -13.02
CA ALA A 199 -11.34 -9.05 -13.41
C ALA A 199 -11.66 -7.69 -12.75
N ARG A 200 -11.25 -7.52 -11.48
CA ARG A 200 -11.42 -6.27 -10.75
C ARG A 200 -10.46 -5.20 -11.26
N PHE A 201 -9.21 -5.55 -11.54
CA PHE A 201 -8.23 -4.59 -12.07
C PHE A 201 -8.53 -4.17 -13.51
N ALA A 202 -9.20 -5.00 -14.30
CA ALA A 202 -9.69 -4.63 -15.61
C ALA A 202 -10.72 -3.47 -15.59
N SER A 203 -11.36 -3.20 -14.43
CA SER A 203 -12.27 -2.06 -14.27
C SER A 203 -11.57 -0.73 -13.95
N ILE A 204 -10.24 -0.71 -13.74
CA ILE A 204 -9.48 0.51 -13.50
C ILE A 204 -9.45 1.33 -14.80
N GLY A 205 -10.27 2.39 -14.85
CA GLY A 205 -10.41 3.26 -16.02
C GLY A 205 -9.44 4.45 -16.04
N VAL A 206 -8.58 4.59 -15.04
CA VAL A 206 -7.63 5.71 -14.91
C VAL A 206 -6.21 5.25 -15.24
N PRO A 207 -5.31 6.16 -15.67
CA PRO A 207 -3.91 5.80 -15.88
C PRO A 207 -3.29 5.20 -14.62
N ALA A 208 -2.62 4.07 -14.77
CA ALA A 208 -1.93 3.37 -13.69
C ALA A 208 -0.43 3.23 -13.98
N LEU A 209 0.40 3.32 -12.93
CA LEU A 209 1.82 3.04 -12.99
C LEU A 209 2.15 1.95 -11.97
N VAL A 210 2.63 0.81 -12.45
CA VAL A 210 3.09 -0.27 -11.58
C VAL A 210 4.62 -0.32 -11.64
N MET A 211 5.26 -0.23 -10.47
CA MET A 211 6.72 -0.15 -10.37
C MET A 211 7.28 -1.30 -9.56
N ASN A 212 8.50 -1.70 -9.91
CA ASN A 212 9.32 -2.62 -9.11
C ASN A 212 10.79 -2.20 -9.11
N GLY A 213 11.56 -2.71 -8.17
CA GLY A 213 13.00 -2.56 -8.15
C GLY A 213 13.71 -3.59 -9.04
N ALA A 214 14.79 -3.18 -9.71
CA ALA A 214 15.58 -4.08 -10.55
C ALA A 214 16.29 -5.21 -9.76
N LYS A 215 16.47 -5.01 -8.44
CA LYS A 215 17.11 -5.98 -7.53
C LYS A 215 16.12 -6.67 -6.59
N THR A 216 14.84 -6.60 -6.90
CA THR A 216 13.80 -7.27 -6.11
C THR A 216 13.67 -8.76 -6.46
N ASP A 217 12.90 -9.49 -5.68
CA ASP A 217 12.55 -10.89 -5.97
C ASP A 217 11.94 -11.00 -7.39
N PRO A 218 12.39 -11.94 -8.24
CA PRO A 218 11.83 -12.14 -9.57
C PRO A 218 10.30 -12.29 -9.59
N ARG A 219 9.72 -12.90 -8.57
CA ARG A 219 8.26 -13.07 -8.44
C ARG A 219 7.51 -11.73 -8.31
N LEU A 220 8.10 -10.74 -7.62
CA LEU A 220 7.52 -9.39 -7.53
C LEU A 220 7.59 -8.64 -8.88
N ARG A 221 8.63 -8.88 -9.67
CA ARG A 221 8.72 -8.34 -11.04
C ARG A 221 7.67 -8.96 -11.97
N GLU A 222 7.51 -10.27 -11.88
CA GLU A 222 6.47 -10.99 -12.63
C GLU A 222 5.06 -10.54 -12.21
N ALA A 223 4.82 -10.38 -10.90
CA ALA A 223 3.57 -9.84 -10.39
C ALA A 223 3.29 -8.43 -10.92
N ALA A 224 4.30 -7.54 -10.95
CA ALA A 224 4.16 -6.19 -11.49
C ALA A 224 3.74 -6.22 -12.97
N GLN A 225 4.39 -7.06 -13.79
CA GLN A 225 4.01 -7.21 -15.20
C GLN A 225 2.59 -7.78 -15.34
N THR A 226 2.26 -8.80 -14.56
CA THR A 226 0.92 -9.40 -14.58
C THR A 226 -0.19 -8.42 -14.19
N ILE A 227 0.09 -7.49 -13.26
CA ILE A 227 -0.83 -6.41 -12.89
C ILE A 227 -1.00 -5.44 -14.06
N VAL A 228 0.11 -5.05 -14.70
CA VAL A 228 0.08 -4.17 -15.89
C VAL A 228 -0.78 -4.79 -17.00
N ASP A 229 -0.62 -6.08 -17.26
CA ASP A 229 -1.40 -6.79 -18.29
C ASP A 229 -2.91 -6.86 -17.96
N ALA A 230 -3.27 -6.73 -16.67
CA ALA A 230 -4.66 -6.76 -16.22
C ALA A 230 -5.35 -5.38 -16.26
N ILE A 231 -4.60 -4.27 -16.35
CA ILE A 231 -5.14 -2.90 -16.28
C ILE A 231 -5.02 -2.23 -17.66
N PRO A 232 -6.13 -1.81 -18.31
CA PRO A 232 -6.11 -1.32 -19.69
C PRO A 232 -5.17 -0.13 -19.96
N ALA A 233 -5.04 0.79 -18.98
CA ALA A 233 -4.23 2.01 -19.10
C ALA A 233 -2.97 1.98 -18.20
N ALA A 234 -2.45 0.79 -17.89
CA ALA A 234 -1.27 0.66 -17.05
C ALA A 234 0.04 0.80 -17.84
N ARG A 235 1.05 1.29 -17.12
CA ARG A 235 2.45 1.31 -17.55
C ARG A 235 3.31 0.62 -16.51
N HIS A 236 4.36 -0.06 -16.97
CA HIS A 236 5.39 -0.65 -16.13
C HIS A 236 6.62 0.27 -16.03
N ARG A 237 7.24 0.31 -14.85
CA ARG A 237 8.55 0.96 -14.68
C ARG A 237 9.40 0.20 -13.69
N GLU A 238 10.56 -0.26 -14.15
CA GLU A 238 11.58 -0.82 -13.28
C GLU A 238 12.51 0.27 -12.76
N LEU A 239 12.75 0.30 -11.43
CA LEU A 239 13.64 1.26 -10.79
C LEU A 239 15.03 0.65 -10.59
N ALA A 240 16.03 1.20 -11.33
CA ALA A 240 17.39 0.70 -11.32
C ALA A 240 18.01 0.66 -9.91
N GLY A 241 18.61 -0.47 -9.56
CA GLY A 241 19.32 -0.67 -8.29
C GLY A 241 18.42 -0.77 -7.04
N GLN A 242 17.11 -0.67 -7.18
CA GLN A 242 16.16 -0.73 -6.05
C GLN A 242 15.74 -2.16 -5.72
N THR A 243 15.32 -2.35 -4.48
CA THR A 243 14.72 -3.57 -3.92
C THR A 243 13.32 -3.24 -3.40
N HIS A 244 12.66 -4.18 -2.72
CA HIS A 244 11.37 -3.90 -2.05
C HIS A 244 11.42 -2.67 -1.12
N ASN A 245 12.54 -2.43 -0.47
CA ASN A 245 12.80 -1.20 0.31
C ASN A 245 13.34 -0.11 -0.61
N VAL A 246 12.47 0.48 -1.42
CA VAL A 246 12.86 1.54 -2.36
C VAL A 246 13.35 2.81 -1.65
N LYS A 247 14.40 3.42 -2.19
CA LYS A 247 14.87 4.72 -1.69
C LYS A 247 13.90 5.82 -2.10
N PRO A 248 13.47 6.69 -1.17
CA PRO A 248 12.53 7.78 -1.46
C PRO A 248 13.01 8.75 -2.54
N ASP A 249 14.30 9.02 -2.61
CA ASP A 249 14.94 9.89 -3.61
C ASP A 249 14.93 9.31 -5.03
N VAL A 250 14.77 7.99 -5.17
CA VAL A 250 14.60 7.31 -6.46
C VAL A 250 13.12 7.18 -6.83
N LEU A 251 12.27 6.89 -5.86
CA LEU A 251 10.83 6.71 -6.09
C LEU A 251 10.13 8.04 -6.40
N ALA A 252 10.43 9.10 -5.64
CA ALA A 252 9.73 10.38 -5.76
C ALA A 252 9.80 10.98 -7.18
N PRO A 253 10.95 11.05 -7.87
CA PRO A 253 11.00 11.56 -9.24
C PRO A 253 10.16 10.75 -10.23
N ALA A 254 10.15 9.41 -10.13
CA ALA A 254 9.36 8.55 -10.98
C ALA A 254 7.85 8.78 -10.80
N VAL A 255 7.41 8.98 -9.57
CA VAL A 255 6.03 9.30 -9.19
C VAL A 255 5.64 10.69 -9.68
N VAL A 256 6.50 11.70 -9.46
CA VAL A 256 6.25 13.07 -9.92
C VAL A 256 6.08 13.11 -11.44
N GLU A 257 7.00 12.51 -12.19
CA GLU A 257 6.94 12.43 -13.64
C GLU A 257 5.59 11.83 -14.11
N PHE A 258 5.17 10.73 -13.52
CA PHE A 258 3.91 10.08 -13.91
C PHE A 258 2.68 10.91 -13.59
N PHE A 259 2.59 11.48 -12.40
CA PHE A 259 1.38 12.23 -11.97
C PHE A 259 1.27 13.58 -12.65
N THR A 260 2.38 14.24 -12.98
CA THR A 260 2.39 15.55 -13.67
C THR A 260 2.29 15.44 -15.19
N ALA A 261 2.56 14.27 -15.78
CA ALA A 261 2.40 14.04 -17.21
C ALA A 261 0.93 14.31 -17.63
N PRO A 262 0.68 14.96 -18.78
CA PRO A 262 -0.66 15.11 -19.33
C PRO A 262 -1.35 13.75 -19.48
N THR A 263 -2.62 13.68 -19.14
CA THR A 263 -3.44 12.51 -19.48
C THR A 263 -3.66 12.52 -21.00
N ALA A 264 -3.21 11.47 -21.70
CA ALA A 264 -3.51 11.36 -23.13
C ALA A 264 -5.03 11.40 -23.33
N THR A 265 -5.51 12.46 -23.94
CA THR A 265 -6.92 12.58 -24.34
C THR A 265 -7.14 11.49 -25.38
N THR A 266 -7.92 10.47 -25.06
CA THR A 266 -8.40 9.51 -26.05
C THR A 266 -9.25 10.31 -27.03
N SER A 267 -8.68 10.70 -28.17
CA SER A 267 -9.44 11.25 -29.29
C SER A 267 -10.42 10.15 -29.71
N SER A 268 -11.67 10.32 -29.36
CA SER A 268 -12.77 9.53 -29.92
C SER A 268 -12.71 9.72 -31.44
N ARG A 269 -12.22 8.72 -32.15
CA ARG A 269 -12.47 8.63 -33.59
C ARG A 269 -13.96 8.35 -33.74
N THR A 270 -14.68 9.39 -34.10
CA THR A 270 -16.00 9.33 -34.70
C THR A 270 -15.98 8.51 -35.97
#